data_a5bc268d06afb73064bca593695abaf5
#
_entry.id   a5bc268d06afb73064bca593695abaf5
#
_cell.length_a   1.000
_cell.length_b   1.000
_cell.length_c   1.000
_cell.angle_alpha   90.00
_cell.angle_beta   90.00
_cell.angle_gamma   90.00
#
_symmetry.space_group_name_H-M   'P 1'
#
loop_
_entity.id
_entity.type
_entity.pdbx_description
1 polymer ?
#
loop_
_entity_poly.entity_id
_entity_poly.type
_entity_poly.pdbx_seq_one_letter_code
_entity_poly.pdbx_strand_id
1 'polypeptide(L)'
;MSKIIKCFVISLVGCAFLAGAAATSENIAVNGSTTVLPISQATAEAYMKRNPGINISISGGGSGNGIKALIDKTTQIANSSRPMKKEEEQLAISKGVKPVSHTVAIDALTPIVHPSNPVSDLTTEQLSLIYQGKITNWKEVGGKDMKIIVISRDTSSGTYESWQEKILHKEKVTPRAQLQASSGAVVQAISKNRYAIGYIGIGYVSKNVKALTVNGVVATAKNALDGTYSIARPLYMITDGAPKGAVAHYIRFVLSPEGQKIVQQQGFVPVK
;
A
#
# COMPACT_ATOMS: atom_id res chain seq x y z
N MET A 1 8.10 -31.66 -90.70
CA MET A 1 8.35 -30.43 -89.92
C MET A 1 7.39 -30.43 -88.78
N SER A 2 7.81 -30.90 -87.56
CA SER A 2 6.99 -31.07 -86.36
C SER A 2 7.33 -29.96 -85.40
N LYS A 3 6.32 -29.17 -84.99
CA LYS A 3 6.45 -28.13 -83.97
C LYS A 3 6.10 -28.71 -82.59
N ILE A 4 7.08 -28.77 -81.69
CA ILE A 4 6.93 -29.18 -80.32
C ILE A 4 6.48 -27.96 -79.49
N ILE A 5 5.28 -28.02 -78.96
CA ILE A 5 4.74 -27.01 -78.00
C ILE A 5 5.17 -27.44 -76.60
N LYS A 6 6.02 -26.63 -75.92
CA LYS A 6 6.39 -26.80 -74.54
C LYS A 6 5.34 -26.12 -73.66
N CYS A 7 4.55 -26.90 -72.89
CA CYS A 7 3.72 -26.39 -71.87
C CYS A 7 4.56 -26.02 -70.64
N PHE A 8 4.48 -24.77 -70.22
CA PHE A 8 5.11 -24.25 -69.00
C PHE A 8 4.08 -24.31 -67.87
N VAL A 9 4.27 -25.22 -66.90
CA VAL A 9 3.44 -25.30 -65.72
C VAL A 9 4.00 -24.31 -64.68
N ILE A 10 3.29 -23.23 -64.45
CA ILE A 10 3.61 -22.28 -63.36
C ILE A 10 2.98 -22.81 -62.08
N SER A 11 3.84 -23.31 -61.18
CA SER A 11 3.43 -23.72 -59.85
C SER A 11 3.33 -22.48 -58.94
N LEU A 12 2.11 -22.08 -58.59
CA LEU A 12 1.85 -21.00 -57.66
C LEU A 12 2.05 -21.53 -56.22
N VAL A 13 3.20 -21.25 -55.61
CA VAL A 13 3.41 -21.51 -54.18
C VAL A 13 2.71 -20.41 -53.39
N GLY A 14 1.54 -20.75 -52.81
CA GLY A 14 0.81 -19.89 -51.92
C GLY A 14 1.55 -19.76 -50.57
N CYS A 15 2.23 -18.63 -50.33
CA CYS A 15 2.70 -18.26 -49.00
C CYS A 15 1.51 -17.89 -48.12
N ALA A 16 1.08 -18.80 -47.24
CA ALA A 16 0.17 -18.50 -46.17
C ALA A 16 0.89 -17.63 -45.14
N PHE A 17 0.65 -16.32 -45.17
CA PHE A 17 1.02 -15.43 -44.09
C PHE A 17 0.19 -15.76 -42.85
N LEU A 18 0.76 -16.51 -41.91
CA LEU A 18 0.28 -16.57 -40.54
C LEU A 18 0.44 -15.17 -39.93
N ALA A 19 -0.61 -14.36 -40.01
CA ALA A 19 -0.70 -13.13 -39.23
C ALA A 19 -0.76 -13.53 -37.75
N GLY A 20 0.39 -13.61 -37.11
CA GLY A 20 0.49 -13.70 -35.67
C GLY A 20 -0.20 -12.46 -35.11
N ALA A 21 -1.38 -12.63 -34.49
CA ALA A 21 -2.00 -11.58 -33.70
C ALA A 21 -0.99 -11.15 -32.64
N ALA A 22 -0.38 -9.99 -32.79
CA ALA A 22 0.41 -9.37 -31.76
C ALA A 22 -0.53 -9.19 -30.56
N ALA A 23 -0.33 -9.96 -29.51
CA ALA A 23 -1.08 -9.81 -28.27
C ALA A 23 -0.79 -8.37 -27.77
N THR A 24 -1.77 -7.49 -27.90
CA THR A 24 -1.68 -6.14 -27.35
C THR A 24 -1.54 -6.26 -25.84
N SER A 25 -0.38 -5.88 -25.31
CA SER A 25 -0.18 -5.85 -23.86
C SER A 25 -1.09 -4.79 -23.25
N GLU A 26 -1.93 -5.19 -22.29
CA GLU A 26 -2.78 -4.26 -21.54
C GLU A 26 -1.99 -3.80 -20.30
N ASN A 27 -1.85 -2.47 -20.16
CA ASN A 27 -1.07 -1.88 -19.08
C ASN A 27 -1.99 -1.37 -17.96
N ILE A 28 -1.65 -1.70 -16.71
CA ILE A 28 -2.31 -1.19 -15.51
C ILE A 28 -1.30 -0.40 -14.70
N ALA A 29 -1.58 0.88 -14.47
CA ALA A 29 -0.80 1.72 -13.55
C ALA A 29 -1.47 1.75 -12.17
N VAL A 30 -0.67 1.48 -11.14
CA VAL A 30 -1.07 1.51 -9.72
C VAL A 30 -0.16 2.49 -8.99
N ASN A 31 -0.73 3.48 -8.31
CA ASN A 31 0.04 4.48 -7.58
C ASN A 31 -0.53 4.69 -6.18
N GLY A 32 0.30 5.07 -5.20
CA GLY A 32 -0.20 5.61 -3.93
C GLY A 32 0.46 5.07 -2.68
N SER A 33 -0.34 4.54 -1.78
CA SER A 33 0.06 4.14 -0.43
C SER A 33 1.25 3.20 -0.40
N THR A 34 2.32 3.60 0.29
CA THR A 34 3.46 2.72 0.58
C THR A 34 3.12 1.64 1.60
N THR A 35 2.01 1.75 2.34
CA THR A 35 1.51 0.65 3.19
C THR A 35 0.92 -0.48 2.35
N VAL A 36 0.18 -0.14 1.28
CA VAL A 36 -0.43 -1.13 0.38
C VAL A 36 0.59 -1.71 -0.62
N LEU A 37 1.71 -1.03 -0.81
CA LEU A 37 2.73 -1.37 -1.82
C LEU A 37 3.15 -2.85 -1.82
N PRO A 38 3.50 -3.50 -0.68
CA PRO A 38 3.87 -4.91 -0.67
C PRO A 38 2.77 -5.84 -1.17
N ILE A 39 1.51 -5.56 -0.80
CA ILE A 39 0.35 -6.30 -1.27
C ILE A 39 0.24 -6.18 -2.78
N SER A 40 0.27 -4.95 -3.30
CA SER A 40 0.15 -4.70 -4.74
C SER A 40 1.28 -5.34 -5.53
N GLN A 41 2.52 -5.25 -5.06
CA GLN A 41 3.68 -5.87 -5.72
C GLN A 41 3.56 -7.39 -5.78
N ALA A 42 3.29 -8.05 -4.66
CA ALA A 42 3.20 -9.50 -4.60
C ALA A 42 1.99 -10.04 -5.39
N THR A 43 0.84 -9.36 -5.32
CA THR A 43 -0.35 -9.77 -6.09
C THR A 43 -0.19 -9.50 -7.58
N ALA A 44 0.44 -8.40 -7.99
CA ALA A 44 0.70 -8.09 -9.40
C ALA A 44 1.70 -9.08 -10.00
N GLU A 45 2.77 -9.41 -9.30
CA GLU A 45 3.73 -10.43 -9.75
C GLU A 45 3.05 -11.78 -9.98
N ALA A 46 2.26 -12.25 -9.01
CA ALA A 46 1.51 -13.50 -9.13
C ALA A 46 0.49 -13.45 -10.28
N TYR A 47 -0.18 -12.32 -10.47
CA TYR A 47 -1.17 -12.14 -11.53
C TYR A 47 -0.54 -12.10 -12.92
N MET A 48 0.52 -11.30 -13.12
CA MET A 48 1.25 -11.18 -14.39
C MET A 48 1.86 -12.51 -14.83
N LYS A 49 2.38 -13.31 -13.89
CA LYS A 49 2.91 -14.65 -14.18
C LYS A 49 1.89 -15.58 -14.86
N ARG A 50 0.60 -15.40 -14.58
CA ARG A 50 -0.51 -16.17 -15.18
C ARG A 50 -1.15 -15.51 -16.39
N ASN A 51 -0.89 -14.22 -16.56
CA ASN A 51 -1.49 -13.40 -17.60
C ASN A 51 -0.37 -12.63 -18.34
N PRO A 52 0.44 -13.31 -19.17
CA PRO A 52 1.64 -12.72 -19.77
C PRO A 52 1.36 -11.55 -20.72
N GLY A 53 0.08 -11.36 -21.15
CA GLY A 53 -0.35 -10.19 -21.91
C GLY A 53 -0.67 -8.96 -21.07
N ILE A 54 -0.59 -9.05 -19.72
CA ILE A 54 -0.86 -7.94 -18.80
C ILE A 54 0.44 -7.44 -18.19
N ASN A 55 0.62 -6.11 -18.19
CA ASN A 55 1.72 -5.46 -17.50
C ASN A 55 1.19 -4.54 -16.41
N ILE A 56 1.60 -4.74 -15.16
CA ILE A 56 1.18 -3.92 -14.02
C ILE A 56 2.38 -3.17 -13.49
N SER A 57 2.37 -1.84 -13.64
CA SER A 57 3.38 -0.95 -13.07
C SER A 57 2.89 -0.39 -11.73
N ILE A 58 3.75 -0.45 -10.70
CA ILE A 58 3.37 -0.05 -9.36
C ILE A 58 4.37 0.96 -8.83
N SER A 59 3.86 2.09 -8.33
CA SER A 59 4.66 3.11 -7.67
C SER A 59 4.09 3.48 -6.31
N GLY A 60 4.98 3.75 -5.35
CA GLY A 60 4.64 4.33 -4.05
C GLY A 60 4.62 5.86 -4.12
N GLY A 61 4.27 6.52 -3.02
CA GLY A 61 4.31 7.98 -2.95
C GLY A 61 3.34 8.57 -1.93
N GLY A 62 2.54 7.70 -1.27
CA GLY A 62 1.53 8.11 -0.31
C GLY A 62 0.10 8.08 -0.89
N SER A 63 -0.87 7.88 0.00
CA SER A 63 -2.29 7.74 -0.39
C SER A 63 -2.82 8.99 -1.09
N GLY A 64 -2.46 10.18 -0.61
CA GLY A 64 -2.88 11.44 -1.23
C GLY A 64 -2.39 11.59 -2.67
N ASN A 65 -1.14 11.20 -2.94
CA ASN A 65 -0.58 11.24 -4.30
C ASN A 65 -1.25 10.22 -5.23
N GLY A 66 -1.57 9.01 -4.73
CA GLY A 66 -2.31 8.01 -5.50
C GLY A 66 -3.73 8.46 -5.83
N ILE A 67 -4.43 9.01 -4.84
CA ILE A 67 -5.80 9.56 -5.04
C ILE A 67 -5.76 10.71 -6.05
N LYS A 68 -4.78 11.62 -5.92
CA LYS A 68 -4.58 12.71 -6.89
C LYS A 68 -4.34 12.16 -8.30
N ALA A 69 -3.47 11.15 -8.45
CA ALA A 69 -3.20 10.53 -9.74
C ALA A 69 -4.46 9.88 -10.36
N LEU A 70 -5.33 9.27 -9.54
CA LEU A 70 -6.62 8.74 -10.00
C LEU A 70 -7.56 9.86 -10.48
N ILE A 71 -7.66 10.95 -9.71
CA ILE A 71 -8.46 12.13 -10.05
C ILE A 71 -7.98 12.79 -11.35
N ASP A 72 -6.65 12.83 -11.56
CA ASP A 72 -6.02 13.36 -12.76
C ASP A 72 -5.97 12.33 -13.91
N LYS A 73 -6.53 11.11 -13.71
CA LYS A 73 -6.61 10.01 -14.69
C LYS A 73 -5.23 9.54 -15.19
N THR A 74 -4.18 9.70 -14.38
CA THR A 74 -2.81 9.24 -14.69
C THR A 74 -2.50 7.87 -14.11
N THR A 75 -3.42 7.28 -13.33
CA THR A 75 -3.38 5.90 -12.85
C THR A 75 -4.77 5.27 -12.95
N GLN A 76 -4.85 3.95 -13.09
CA GLN A 76 -6.11 3.22 -13.10
C GLN A 76 -6.52 2.76 -11.70
N ILE A 77 -5.54 2.58 -10.80
CA ILE A 77 -5.78 2.15 -9.43
C ILE A 77 -4.99 3.05 -8.47
N ALA A 78 -5.67 3.67 -7.51
CA ALA A 78 -5.03 4.36 -6.42
C ALA A 78 -4.97 3.46 -5.18
N ASN A 79 -3.77 3.15 -4.71
CA ASN A 79 -3.57 2.50 -3.42
C ASN A 79 -3.77 3.52 -2.29
N SER A 80 -4.60 3.18 -1.31
CA SER A 80 -4.83 4.05 -0.15
C SER A 80 -4.89 3.28 1.16
N SER A 81 -4.31 3.86 2.21
CA SER A 81 -4.37 3.35 3.58
C SER A 81 -5.28 4.20 4.49
N ARG A 82 -6.19 4.92 3.87
CA ARG A 82 -7.30 5.66 4.47
C ARG A 82 -8.46 5.81 3.47
N PRO A 83 -9.67 6.13 3.91
CA PRO A 83 -10.74 6.54 2.99
C PRO A 83 -10.34 7.81 2.21
N MET A 84 -11.00 8.05 1.08
CA MET A 84 -10.95 9.37 0.45
C MET A 84 -11.60 10.42 1.37
N LYS A 85 -11.07 11.63 1.35
CA LYS A 85 -11.69 12.78 2.02
C LYS A 85 -12.88 13.29 1.20
N LYS A 86 -13.81 13.95 1.84
CA LYS A 86 -14.95 14.55 1.15
C LYS A 86 -14.53 15.54 0.05
N GLU A 87 -13.49 16.33 0.31
CA GLU A 87 -12.94 17.28 -0.66
C GLU A 87 -12.30 16.56 -1.86
N GLU A 88 -11.63 15.41 -1.63
CA GLU A 88 -11.07 14.58 -2.70
C GLU A 88 -12.19 13.93 -3.54
N GLU A 89 -13.26 13.44 -2.90
CA GLU A 89 -14.43 12.87 -3.59
C GLU A 89 -15.14 13.92 -4.43
N GLN A 90 -15.37 15.11 -3.89
CA GLN A 90 -15.97 16.23 -4.61
C GLN A 90 -15.13 16.66 -5.81
N LEU A 91 -13.81 16.77 -5.63
CA LEU A 91 -12.89 17.08 -6.72
C LEU A 91 -12.89 15.97 -7.78
N ALA A 92 -12.92 14.70 -7.39
CA ALA A 92 -13.01 13.57 -8.31
C ALA A 92 -14.27 13.68 -9.18
N ILE A 93 -15.42 13.88 -8.55
CA ILE A 93 -16.72 14.02 -9.24
C ILE A 93 -16.69 15.21 -10.20
N SER A 94 -16.17 16.37 -9.80
CA SER A 94 -16.06 17.56 -10.66
C SER A 94 -15.20 17.33 -11.90
N LYS A 95 -14.22 16.40 -11.83
CA LYS A 95 -13.37 15.98 -12.95
C LYS A 95 -13.92 14.77 -13.71
N GLY A 96 -15.15 14.33 -13.42
CA GLY A 96 -15.80 13.20 -14.08
C GLY A 96 -15.21 11.86 -13.67
N VAL A 97 -14.60 11.75 -12.48
CA VAL A 97 -14.14 10.51 -11.84
C VAL A 97 -15.16 10.09 -10.80
N LYS A 98 -15.57 8.83 -10.78
CA LYS A 98 -16.52 8.25 -9.83
C LYS A 98 -15.80 7.26 -8.93
N PRO A 99 -15.14 7.66 -7.84
CA PRO A 99 -14.28 6.78 -7.08
C PRO A 99 -15.06 5.62 -6.45
N VAL A 100 -14.53 4.40 -6.65
CA VAL A 100 -15.03 3.16 -6.04
C VAL A 100 -13.90 2.53 -5.24
N SER A 101 -14.10 2.43 -3.93
CA SER A 101 -13.11 1.86 -3.01
C SER A 101 -13.32 0.35 -2.85
N HIS A 102 -12.27 -0.43 -3.10
CA HIS A 102 -12.22 -1.86 -2.87
C HIS A 102 -11.34 -2.12 -1.64
N THR A 103 -11.93 -2.59 -0.53
CA THR A 103 -11.15 -2.99 0.65
C THR A 103 -10.40 -4.28 0.31
N VAL A 104 -9.07 -4.23 0.35
CA VAL A 104 -8.20 -5.35 -0.06
C VAL A 104 -7.48 -6.03 1.12
N ALA A 105 -7.38 -5.35 2.25
CA ALA A 105 -6.79 -5.87 3.48
C ALA A 105 -7.24 -5.05 4.69
N ILE A 106 -7.04 -5.57 5.90
CA ILE A 106 -7.07 -4.81 7.14
C ILE A 106 -5.63 -4.67 7.65
N ASP A 107 -5.31 -3.51 8.19
CA ASP A 107 -4.00 -3.17 8.75
C ASP A 107 -4.14 -2.82 10.23
N ALA A 108 -3.20 -3.28 11.05
CA ALA A 108 -3.01 -2.79 12.40
C ALA A 108 -1.85 -1.78 12.38
N LEU A 109 -2.18 -0.51 12.54
CA LEU A 109 -1.17 0.56 12.55
C LEU A 109 -0.35 0.47 13.84
N THR A 110 0.93 0.10 13.71
CA THR A 110 1.76 -0.38 14.81
C THR A 110 2.86 0.61 15.13
N PRO A 111 2.96 1.12 16.38
CA PRO A 111 4.12 1.86 16.84
C PRO A 111 5.33 0.93 16.94
N ILE A 112 6.49 1.39 16.50
CA ILE A 112 7.73 0.61 16.47
C ILE A 112 8.88 1.39 17.08
N VAL A 113 9.80 0.63 17.68
CA VAL A 113 11.07 1.12 18.23
C VAL A 113 12.22 0.21 17.80
N HIS A 114 13.46 0.65 18.07
CA HIS A 114 14.62 -0.22 17.91
C HIS A 114 14.53 -1.45 18.83
N PRO A 115 14.97 -2.64 18.41
CA PRO A 115 14.88 -3.88 19.23
C PRO A 115 15.51 -3.77 20.63
N SER A 116 16.53 -2.93 20.81
CA SER A 116 17.20 -2.73 22.11
C SER A 116 16.48 -1.73 23.04
N ASN A 117 15.37 -1.11 22.59
CA ASN A 117 14.58 -0.25 23.48
C ASN A 117 13.83 -1.10 24.50
N PRO A 118 13.94 -0.82 25.83
CA PRO A 118 13.29 -1.62 26.87
C PRO A 118 11.77 -1.46 26.90
N VAL A 119 11.22 -0.33 26.44
CA VAL A 119 9.77 -0.07 26.44
C VAL A 119 9.06 -1.06 25.52
N SER A 120 7.99 -1.68 25.97
CA SER A 120 7.22 -2.68 25.24
C SER A 120 5.74 -2.34 25.07
N ASP A 121 5.23 -1.40 25.87
CA ASP A 121 3.85 -0.92 25.81
C ASP A 121 3.81 0.60 25.91
N LEU A 122 2.87 1.22 25.22
CA LEU A 122 2.51 2.62 25.37
C LEU A 122 0.99 2.76 25.28
N THR A 123 0.44 3.65 26.10
CA THR A 123 -0.97 4.02 25.92
C THR A 123 -1.17 4.94 24.72
N THR A 124 -2.38 5.00 24.19
CA THR A 124 -2.73 5.96 23.11
C THR A 124 -2.46 7.40 23.54
N GLU A 125 -2.67 7.73 24.82
CA GLU A 125 -2.35 9.04 25.37
C GLU A 125 -0.85 9.31 25.39
N GLN A 126 -0.03 8.37 25.88
CA GLN A 126 1.43 8.50 25.84
C GLN A 126 1.95 8.66 24.42
N LEU A 127 1.44 7.87 23.46
CA LEU A 127 1.76 8.03 22.03
C LEU A 127 1.41 9.43 21.54
N SER A 128 0.22 9.93 21.89
CA SER A 128 -0.20 11.29 21.53
C SER A 128 0.74 12.36 22.09
N LEU A 129 1.09 12.28 23.37
CA LEU A 129 1.98 13.23 24.03
C LEU A 129 3.41 13.19 23.48
N ILE A 130 3.93 12.00 23.14
CA ILE A 130 5.24 11.83 22.49
C ILE A 130 5.23 12.51 21.12
N TYR A 131 4.21 12.24 20.29
CA TYR A 131 4.15 12.79 18.93
C TYR A 131 3.82 14.28 18.90
N GLN A 132 3.21 14.82 19.94
CA GLN A 132 3.07 16.27 20.15
C GLN A 132 4.34 16.92 20.69
N GLY A 133 5.35 16.13 21.14
CA GLY A 133 6.59 16.61 21.74
C GLY A 133 6.43 17.11 23.18
N LYS A 134 5.38 16.67 23.89
CA LYS A 134 5.14 16.95 25.32
C LYS A 134 5.90 15.94 26.21
N ILE A 135 5.93 14.65 25.83
CA ILE A 135 6.85 13.65 26.39
C ILE A 135 8.06 13.60 25.46
N THR A 136 9.26 13.88 25.99
CA THR A 136 10.49 14.01 25.19
C THR A 136 11.60 13.08 25.62
N ASN A 137 11.44 12.39 26.73
CA ASN A 137 12.43 11.47 27.28
C ASN A 137 11.79 10.10 27.54
N TRP A 138 12.48 9.04 27.18
CA TRP A 138 12.02 7.66 27.38
C TRP A 138 11.76 7.31 28.85
N LYS A 139 12.48 7.95 29.80
CA LYS A 139 12.24 7.71 31.24
C LYS A 139 10.82 8.07 31.71
N GLU A 140 10.18 9.01 31.01
CA GLU A 140 8.81 9.43 31.33
C GLU A 140 7.76 8.34 31.02
N VAL A 141 8.18 7.31 30.25
CA VAL A 141 7.33 6.16 29.88
C VAL A 141 7.99 4.82 30.23
N GLY A 142 8.81 4.79 31.28
CA GLY A 142 9.43 3.56 31.80
C GLY A 142 10.68 3.07 31.06
N GLY A 143 11.22 3.88 30.16
CA GLY A 143 12.47 3.59 29.46
C GLY A 143 13.70 4.16 30.17
N LYS A 144 14.83 4.15 29.45
CA LYS A 144 16.09 4.73 29.91
C LYS A 144 16.04 6.26 29.86
N ASP A 145 16.90 6.95 30.65
CA ASP A 145 17.04 8.41 30.58
C ASP A 145 17.72 8.81 29.27
N MET A 146 16.91 8.94 28.21
CA MET A 146 17.33 9.24 26.85
C MET A 146 16.24 9.97 26.11
N LYS A 147 16.64 10.98 25.28
CA LYS A 147 15.72 11.76 24.47
C LYS A 147 15.00 10.88 23.44
N ILE A 148 13.70 11.09 23.27
CA ILE A 148 12.91 10.46 22.21
C ILE A 148 13.15 11.19 20.89
N ILE A 149 13.45 10.43 19.84
CA ILE A 149 13.51 10.93 18.45
C ILE A 149 12.23 10.45 17.74
N VAL A 150 11.37 11.41 17.42
CA VAL A 150 10.10 11.12 16.75
C VAL A 150 10.33 10.98 15.25
N ILE A 151 9.98 9.83 14.70
CA ILE A 151 9.94 9.56 13.25
C ILE A 151 8.47 9.57 12.82
N SER A 152 8.16 10.39 11.82
CA SER A 152 6.81 10.51 11.29
C SER A 152 6.81 10.37 9.77
N ARG A 153 5.66 10.51 9.15
CA ARG A 153 5.47 10.52 7.71
C ARG A 153 5.09 11.91 7.25
N ASP A 154 5.31 12.15 5.97
CA ASP A 154 4.85 13.37 5.30
C ASP A 154 3.32 13.42 5.17
N THR A 155 2.78 14.58 4.82
CA THR A 155 1.33 14.83 4.75
C THR A 155 0.61 14.13 3.58
N SER A 156 1.33 13.61 2.58
CA SER A 156 0.75 12.79 1.51
C SER A 156 0.43 11.35 1.97
N SER A 157 0.97 10.97 3.14
CA SER A 157 0.84 9.63 3.70
C SER A 157 -0.52 9.41 4.35
N GLY A 158 -1.32 8.47 3.84
CA GLY A 158 -2.53 8.02 4.54
C GLY A 158 -2.25 7.39 5.91
N THR A 159 -1.02 6.88 6.13
CA THR A 159 -0.60 6.37 7.44
C THR A 159 -0.39 7.51 8.44
N TYR A 160 0.18 8.64 8.01
CA TYR A 160 0.25 9.86 8.81
C TYR A 160 -1.16 10.35 9.16
N GLU A 161 -2.06 10.43 8.19
CA GLU A 161 -3.42 10.92 8.43
C GLU A 161 -4.21 10.02 9.38
N SER A 162 -4.11 8.70 9.24
CA SER A 162 -4.73 7.77 10.19
C SER A 162 -4.11 7.86 11.59
N TRP A 163 -2.80 8.10 11.69
CA TRP A 163 -2.14 8.34 12.98
C TRP A 163 -2.62 9.64 13.62
N GLN A 164 -2.71 10.70 12.82
CA GLN A 164 -3.21 12.00 13.28
C GLN A 164 -4.66 11.91 13.78
N GLU A 165 -5.51 11.16 13.08
CA GLU A 165 -6.90 10.97 13.48
C GLU A 165 -7.04 10.14 14.77
N LYS A 166 -6.40 8.95 14.80
CA LYS A 166 -6.64 7.94 15.84
C LYS A 166 -5.81 8.15 17.11
N ILE A 167 -4.63 8.73 16.99
CA ILE A 167 -3.69 8.93 18.11
C ILE A 167 -3.59 10.39 18.52
N LEU A 168 -3.50 11.30 17.56
CA LEU A 168 -3.32 12.71 17.85
C LEU A 168 -4.64 13.48 17.97
N HIS A 169 -5.78 12.84 17.67
CA HIS A 169 -7.09 13.51 17.71
C HIS A 169 -7.10 14.82 16.90
N LYS A 170 -6.43 14.78 15.71
CA LYS A 170 -6.21 15.90 14.78
C LYS A 170 -5.18 16.94 15.22
N GLU A 171 -4.56 16.78 16.38
CA GLU A 171 -3.43 17.62 16.77
C GLU A 171 -2.24 17.43 15.81
N LYS A 172 -1.34 18.42 15.80
CA LYS A 172 -0.16 18.40 14.93
C LYS A 172 0.97 17.58 15.54
N VAL A 173 1.66 16.84 14.68
CA VAL A 173 2.95 16.25 15.03
C VAL A 173 3.97 17.35 15.34
N THR A 174 4.80 17.14 16.35
CA THR A 174 5.87 18.07 16.72
C THR A 174 6.72 18.44 15.50
N PRO A 175 7.08 19.72 15.31
CA PRO A 175 7.95 20.15 14.22
C PRO A 175 9.37 19.59 14.29
N ARG A 176 9.73 18.98 15.44
CA ARG A 176 11.02 18.28 15.63
C ARG A 176 11.03 16.86 15.06
N ALA A 177 9.90 16.35 14.59
CA ALA A 177 9.81 15.01 14.01
C ALA A 177 10.58 14.93 12.69
N GLN A 178 11.30 13.83 12.50
CA GLN A 178 11.96 13.51 11.25
C GLN A 178 10.97 12.85 10.30
N LEU A 179 10.70 13.48 9.17
CA LEU A 179 9.71 12.99 8.21
C LEU A 179 10.32 11.97 7.24
N GLN A 180 9.61 10.88 7.01
CA GLN A 180 10.02 9.81 6.09
C GLN A 180 9.01 9.67 4.94
N ALA A 181 9.51 9.51 3.72
CA ALA A 181 8.70 9.43 2.52
C ALA A 181 7.93 8.09 2.36
N SER A 182 8.32 7.02 3.07
CA SER A 182 7.71 5.70 2.93
C SER A 182 7.70 4.89 4.23
N SER A 183 6.85 3.86 4.30
CA SER A 183 6.84 2.91 5.42
C SER A 183 8.19 2.19 5.57
N GLY A 184 8.82 1.82 4.45
CA GLY A 184 10.16 1.22 4.47
C GLY A 184 11.23 2.16 5.01
N ALA A 185 11.17 3.47 4.70
CA ALA A 185 12.08 4.47 5.23
C ALA A 185 11.92 4.64 6.75
N VAL A 186 10.68 4.55 7.28
CA VAL A 186 10.45 4.53 8.74
C VAL A 186 11.14 3.34 9.38
N VAL A 187 10.98 2.12 8.83
CA VAL A 187 11.66 0.91 9.32
C VAL A 187 13.18 1.11 9.34
N GLN A 188 13.75 1.65 8.27
CA GLN A 188 15.19 1.93 8.19
C GLN A 188 15.65 2.96 9.22
N ALA A 189 14.91 4.04 9.44
CA ALA A 189 15.24 5.05 10.43
C ALA A 189 15.22 4.47 11.86
N ILE A 190 14.20 3.65 12.19
CA ILE A 190 14.08 3.03 13.50
C ILE A 190 15.16 1.96 13.74
N SER A 191 15.47 1.13 12.74
CA SER A 191 16.48 0.07 12.86
C SER A 191 17.91 0.61 13.09
N LYS A 192 18.14 1.87 12.74
CA LYS A 192 19.46 2.54 12.90
C LYS A 192 19.52 3.48 14.10
N ASN A 193 18.41 3.71 14.80
CA ASN A 193 18.38 4.67 15.91
C ASN A 193 17.64 4.10 17.13
N ARG A 194 18.42 3.72 18.15
CA ARG A 194 17.90 3.13 19.41
C ARG A 194 17.02 4.09 20.23
N TYR A 195 16.98 5.36 19.90
CA TYR A 195 16.22 6.39 20.61
C TYR A 195 14.93 6.76 19.88
N ALA A 196 14.75 6.23 18.68
CA ALA A 196 13.63 6.61 17.83
C ALA A 196 12.37 5.81 18.11
N ILE A 197 11.23 6.46 17.88
CA ILE A 197 9.90 5.87 17.77
C ILE A 197 9.31 6.23 16.41
N GLY A 198 8.65 5.27 15.78
CA GLY A 198 7.94 5.44 14.49
C GLY A 198 6.64 4.65 14.49
N TYR A 199 5.91 4.70 13.40
CA TYR A 199 4.70 3.91 13.18
C TYR A 199 4.61 3.41 11.73
N ILE A 200 4.13 2.19 11.57
CA ILE A 200 4.02 1.48 10.27
C ILE A 200 2.77 0.60 10.26
N GLY A 201 2.36 0.14 9.08
CA GLY A 201 1.42 -0.98 8.98
C GLY A 201 2.07 -2.29 9.44
N ILE A 202 1.26 -3.19 10.02
CA ILE A 202 1.71 -4.46 10.61
C ILE A 202 2.56 -5.30 9.65
N GLY A 203 2.28 -5.29 8.34
CA GLY A 203 3.04 -6.04 7.34
C GLY A 203 4.50 -5.59 7.18
N TYR A 204 4.90 -4.45 7.75
CA TYR A 204 6.29 -3.99 7.76
C TYR A 204 7.06 -4.39 9.01
N VAL A 205 6.41 -5.02 10.00
CA VAL A 205 7.09 -5.48 11.22
C VAL A 205 8.04 -6.61 10.86
N SER A 206 9.29 -6.47 11.26
CA SER A 206 10.36 -7.42 10.97
C SER A 206 11.31 -7.52 12.16
N LYS A 207 12.26 -8.46 12.12
CA LYS A 207 13.30 -8.60 13.17
C LYS A 207 14.15 -7.33 13.41
N ASN A 208 14.13 -6.39 12.48
CA ASN A 208 14.93 -5.16 12.56
C ASN A 208 14.26 -4.06 13.41
N VAL A 209 13.02 -4.26 13.82
CA VAL A 209 12.25 -3.32 14.65
C VAL A 209 11.42 -4.09 15.68
N LYS A 210 11.16 -3.46 16.83
CA LYS A 210 10.27 -4.00 17.85
C LYS A 210 8.93 -3.29 17.78
N ALA A 211 7.85 -4.05 17.55
CA ALA A 211 6.48 -3.56 17.70
C ALA A 211 6.15 -3.37 19.18
N LEU A 212 5.50 -2.26 19.50
CA LEU A 212 4.94 -2.03 20.85
C LEU A 212 3.49 -2.49 20.90
N THR A 213 3.07 -2.94 22.08
CA THR A 213 1.64 -3.03 22.39
C THR A 213 1.05 -1.62 22.57
N VAL A 214 -0.24 -1.50 22.39
CA VAL A 214 -0.97 -0.23 22.61
C VAL A 214 -2.08 -0.50 23.62
N ASN A 215 -2.04 0.18 24.75
CA ASN A 215 -2.95 -0.07 25.90
C ASN A 215 -2.92 -1.56 26.33
N GLY A 216 -1.74 -2.20 26.32
CA GLY A 216 -1.56 -3.62 26.63
C GLY A 216 -2.00 -4.58 25.50
N VAL A 217 -2.50 -4.09 24.36
CA VAL A 217 -3.01 -4.92 23.27
C VAL A 217 -1.96 -5.08 22.16
N VAL A 218 -1.69 -6.33 21.79
CA VAL A 218 -0.76 -6.66 20.69
C VAL A 218 -1.46 -6.45 19.34
N ALA A 219 -0.74 -5.85 18.38
CA ALA A 219 -1.18 -5.78 16.99
C ALA A 219 -1.17 -7.19 16.37
N THR A 220 -2.32 -7.82 16.28
CA THR A 220 -2.52 -9.14 15.64
C THR A 220 -3.69 -9.10 14.69
N ALA A 221 -3.76 -10.07 13.76
CA ALA A 221 -4.91 -10.21 12.87
C ALA A 221 -6.22 -10.34 13.66
N LYS A 222 -6.23 -11.17 14.71
CA LYS A 222 -7.41 -11.37 15.57
C LYS A 222 -7.85 -10.05 16.19
N ASN A 223 -6.94 -9.35 16.86
CA ASN A 223 -7.27 -8.11 17.60
C ASN A 223 -7.63 -6.94 16.66
N ALA A 224 -7.13 -6.96 15.42
CA ALA A 224 -7.51 -6.00 14.39
C ALA A 224 -8.94 -6.24 13.85
N LEU A 225 -9.34 -7.52 13.71
CA LEU A 225 -10.66 -7.89 13.19
C LEU A 225 -11.78 -7.77 14.25
N ASP A 226 -11.51 -8.12 15.49
CA ASP A 226 -12.52 -8.05 16.57
C ASP A 226 -12.63 -6.66 17.22
N GLY A 227 -11.80 -5.69 16.74
CA GLY A 227 -11.82 -4.31 17.21
C GLY A 227 -11.10 -4.08 18.55
N THR A 228 -10.50 -5.11 19.16
CA THR A 228 -9.73 -4.99 20.42
C THR A 228 -8.51 -4.08 20.22
N TYR A 229 -7.86 -4.14 19.03
CA TYR A 229 -6.77 -3.23 18.68
C TYR A 229 -7.33 -1.94 18.06
N SER A 230 -7.32 -0.84 18.82
CA SER A 230 -8.02 0.41 18.52
C SER A 230 -7.55 1.15 17.25
N ILE A 231 -6.32 0.90 16.80
CA ILE A 231 -5.73 1.57 15.63
C ILE A 231 -5.65 0.68 14.39
N ALA A 232 -6.62 -0.25 14.26
CA ALA A 232 -6.85 -0.98 13.01
C ALA A 232 -7.56 -0.11 11.96
N ARG A 233 -7.33 -0.41 10.68
CA ARG A 233 -7.90 0.33 9.55
C ARG A 233 -7.97 -0.53 8.29
N PRO A 234 -8.93 -0.30 7.38
CA PRO A 234 -8.94 -0.90 6.06
C PRO A 234 -7.87 -0.30 5.14
N LEU A 235 -7.38 -1.13 4.20
CA LEU A 235 -6.54 -0.75 3.09
C LEU A 235 -7.32 -0.89 1.79
N TYR A 236 -7.13 0.06 0.86
CA TYR A 236 -7.95 0.18 -0.33
C TYR A 236 -7.12 0.17 -1.61
N MET A 237 -7.73 -0.40 -2.65
CA MET A 237 -7.50 -0.07 -4.05
C MET A 237 -8.72 0.71 -4.55
N ILE A 238 -8.51 1.92 -5.09
CA ILE A 238 -9.59 2.81 -5.53
C ILE A 238 -9.53 2.93 -7.04
N THR A 239 -10.68 2.79 -7.70
CA THR A 239 -10.83 2.86 -9.17
C THR A 239 -11.78 3.96 -9.59
N ASP A 240 -11.72 4.38 -10.87
CA ASP A 240 -12.73 5.25 -11.47
C ASP A 240 -13.92 4.40 -11.94
N GLY A 241 -15.01 4.47 -11.21
CA GLY A 241 -16.20 3.64 -11.42
C GLY A 241 -15.98 2.17 -11.13
N ALA A 242 -16.97 1.35 -11.47
CA ALA A 242 -16.84 -0.11 -11.46
C ALA A 242 -15.73 -0.52 -12.43
N PRO A 243 -14.70 -1.27 -11.98
CA PRO A 243 -13.56 -1.60 -12.82
C PRO A 243 -13.98 -2.50 -13.98
N LYS A 244 -13.33 -2.33 -15.15
CA LYS A 244 -13.58 -3.08 -16.39
C LYS A 244 -12.27 -3.71 -16.89
N GLY A 245 -12.40 -4.69 -17.82
CA GLY A 245 -11.24 -5.31 -18.48
C GLY A 245 -10.22 -5.89 -17.51
N ALA A 246 -8.93 -5.69 -17.79
CA ALA A 246 -7.83 -6.20 -16.96
C ALA A 246 -7.85 -5.63 -15.54
N VAL A 247 -8.25 -4.38 -15.33
CA VAL A 247 -8.38 -3.80 -13.98
C VAL A 247 -9.39 -4.57 -13.14
N ALA A 248 -10.57 -4.91 -13.71
CA ALA A 248 -11.57 -5.71 -13.01
C ALA A 248 -11.07 -7.12 -12.68
N HIS A 249 -10.34 -7.74 -13.60
CA HIS A 249 -9.76 -9.06 -13.41
C HIS A 249 -8.70 -9.04 -12.31
N TYR A 250 -7.82 -8.04 -12.29
CA TYR A 250 -6.80 -7.88 -11.27
C TYR A 250 -7.40 -7.62 -9.89
N ILE A 251 -8.39 -6.71 -9.75
CA ILE A 251 -9.07 -6.47 -8.46
C ILE A 251 -9.76 -7.76 -7.97
N ARG A 252 -10.43 -8.50 -8.84
CA ARG A 252 -11.02 -9.80 -8.48
C ARG A 252 -9.97 -10.81 -8.03
N PHE A 253 -8.81 -10.85 -8.68
CA PHE A 253 -7.70 -11.70 -8.27
C PHE A 253 -7.20 -11.32 -6.87
N VAL A 254 -6.97 -10.03 -6.60
CA VAL A 254 -6.55 -9.55 -5.26
C VAL A 254 -7.57 -9.98 -4.18
N LEU A 255 -8.86 -9.93 -4.48
CA LEU A 255 -9.95 -10.30 -3.57
C LEU A 255 -10.28 -11.81 -3.57
N SER A 256 -9.64 -12.62 -4.42
CA SER A 256 -9.83 -14.06 -4.46
C SER A 256 -9.15 -14.75 -3.26
N PRO A 257 -9.49 -16.01 -2.94
CA PRO A 257 -8.81 -16.77 -1.89
C PRO A 257 -7.28 -16.79 -2.05
N GLU A 258 -6.80 -16.87 -3.29
CA GLU A 258 -5.37 -16.85 -3.59
C GLU A 258 -4.76 -15.46 -3.33
N GLY A 259 -5.37 -14.39 -3.82
CA GLY A 259 -4.92 -13.03 -3.57
C GLY A 259 -4.91 -12.71 -2.07
N GLN A 260 -5.92 -13.18 -1.34
CA GLN A 260 -6.00 -12.99 0.11
C GLN A 260 -4.97 -13.82 0.88
N LYS A 261 -4.58 -14.99 0.37
CA LYS A 261 -3.43 -15.73 0.90
C LYS A 261 -2.13 -14.96 0.71
N ILE A 262 -1.95 -14.28 -0.44
CA ILE A 262 -0.81 -13.40 -0.66
C ILE A 262 -0.84 -12.22 0.32
N VAL A 263 -2.00 -11.59 0.56
CA VAL A 263 -2.17 -10.53 1.57
C VAL A 263 -1.66 -11.00 2.94
N GLN A 264 -2.06 -12.21 3.36
CA GLN A 264 -1.62 -12.80 4.62
C GLN A 264 -0.11 -13.06 4.64
N GLN A 265 0.47 -13.54 3.54
CA GLN A 265 1.92 -13.75 3.41
C GLN A 265 2.71 -12.44 3.49
N GLN A 266 2.12 -11.32 3.10
CA GLN A 266 2.70 -9.99 3.27
C GLN A 266 2.51 -9.43 4.70
N GLY A 267 1.98 -10.23 5.64
CA GLY A 267 1.80 -9.85 7.04
C GLY A 267 0.59 -8.96 7.33
N PHE A 268 -0.28 -8.74 6.34
CA PHE A 268 -1.54 -8.02 6.53
C PHE A 268 -2.70 -8.97 6.80
N VAL A 269 -3.83 -8.42 7.25
CA VAL A 269 -5.01 -9.21 7.61
C VAL A 269 -5.94 -9.32 6.40
N PRO A 270 -6.26 -10.53 5.95
CA PRO A 270 -7.22 -10.75 4.87
C PRO A 270 -8.62 -10.20 5.20
N VAL A 271 -9.38 -9.82 4.17
CA VAL A 271 -10.77 -9.38 4.29
C VAL A 271 -11.79 -10.51 4.17
N LYS A 272 -11.33 -11.71 3.79
CA LYS A 272 -12.14 -12.94 3.63
C LYS A 272 -11.39 -14.13 4.17
#